data_4b6d97f038859266e3db6ae660b19386
#
_entry.id   4b6d97f038859266e3db6ae660b19386
#
_cell.length_a   1.000
_cell.length_b   1.000
_cell.length_c   1.000
_cell.angle_alpha   90.00
_cell.angle_beta   90.00
_cell.angle_gamma   90.00
#
_symmetry.space_group_name_H-M   'P 1'
#
loop_
_entity.id
_entity.type
_entity.pdbx_description
1 polymer ?
#
loop_
_entity_poly.entity_id
_entity_poly.type
_entity_poly.pdbx_seq_one_letter_code
_entity_poly.pdbx_strand_id
1 'polypeptide(L)'
;MIVGRVLRVIAGLSTATGWFAGWLIVPMTLAVVYEVAARYVFNAPTKWAYDLTYMFYGAQFMLAAAYTLLKGGHIRTDVFYERWSAKTRATIDAVSYLLFFFPGLLFVMYAGAVEAGQAWRIGERTVVGPMYPFKAIIPLTAALLLLQGLSELIKCRSEERRVGKECRL
;
A
#
# COMPACT_ATOMS: atom_id res chain seq x y z
N MET A 1 21.11 18.28 0.84
CA MET A 1 21.37 17.19 1.83
C MET A 1 20.13 16.72 2.58
N ILE A 2 19.24 17.59 3.06
CA ILE A 2 18.05 17.23 3.85
C ILE A 2 17.07 16.38 3.04
N VAL A 3 16.71 16.80 1.83
CA VAL A 3 15.74 16.09 0.96
C VAL A 3 16.17 14.64 0.70
N GLY A 4 17.43 14.38 0.38
CA GLY A 4 17.92 13.02 0.13
C GLY A 4 17.90 12.13 1.38
N ARG A 5 17.98 12.71 2.60
CA ARG A 5 17.83 11.95 3.85
C ARG A 5 16.35 11.57 4.08
N VAL A 6 15.44 12.50 3.85
CA VAL A 6 13.99 12.25 3.97
C VAL A 6 13.53 11.17 2.99
N LEU A 7 13.93 11.26 1.72
CA LEU A 7 13.61 10.25 0.70
C LEU A 7 14.11 8.85 1.07
N ARG A 8 15.31 8.74 1.67
CA ARG A 8 15.85 7.44 2.14
C ARG A 8 15.07 6.88 3.33
N VAL A 9 14.62 7.73 4.25
CA VAL A 9 13.80 7.28 5.39
C VAL A 9 12.45 6.75 4.89
N ILE A 10 11.77 7.48 3.99
CA ILE A 10 10.50 7.05 3.41
C ILE A 10 10.68 5.71 2.67
N ALA A 11 11.70 5.57 1.84
CA ALA A 11 12.01 4.33 1.14
C ALA A 11 12.32 3.17 2.11
N GLY A 12 13.03 3.45 3.20
CA GLY A 12 13.30 2.47 4.26
C GLY A 12 12.04 1.98 4.96
N LEU A 13 11.13 2.89 5.30
CA LEU A 13 9.83 2.54 5.89
C LEU A 13 8.99 1.69 4.93
N SER A 14 8.88 2.10 3.66
CA SER A 14 8.15 1.34 2.64
C SER A 14 8.76 -0.06 2.41
N THR A 15 10.09 -0.19 2.49
CA THR A 15 10.75 -1.50 2.38
C THR A 15 10.48 -2.38 3.60
N ALA A 16 10.54 -1.82 4.81
CA ALA A 16 10.28 -2.55 6.05
C ALA A 16 8.83 -3.05 6.11
N THR A 17 7.85 -2.22 5.74
CA THR A 17 6.44 -2.62 5.68
C THR A 17 6.19 -3.69 4.63
N GLY A 18 6.84 -3.60 3.46
CA GLY A 18 6.74 -4.62 2.41
C GLY A 18 7.33 -5.96 2.85
N TRP A 19 8.49 -5.96 3.53
CA TRP A 19 9.09 -7.17 4.07
C TRP A 19 8.21 -7.83 5.15
N PHE A 20 7.67 -7.03 6.07
CA PHE A 20 6.72 -7.51 7.08
C PHE A 20 5.46 -8.08 6.45
N ALA A 21 4.89 -7.39 5.44
CA ALA A 21 3.74 -7.87 4.68
C ALA A 21 4.02 -9.21 4.00
N GLY A 22 5.22 -9.40 3.43
CA GLY A 22 5.63 -10.67 2.85
C GLY A 22 5.62 -11.83 3.86
N TRP A 23 6.03 -11.59 5.10
CA TRP A 23 6.00 -12.62 6.14
C TRP A 23 4.61 -12.99 6.63
N LEU A 24 3.62 -12.11 6.49
CA LEU A 24 2.22 -12.41 6.85
C LEU A 24 1.60 -13.53 5.98
N ILE A 25 2.18 -13.83 4.81
CA ILE A 25 1.71 -14.92 3.96
C ILE A 25 1.88 -16.30 4.63
N VAL A 26 2.90 -16.46 5.45
CA VAL A 26 3.19 -17.75 6.11
C VAL A 26 2.07 -18.15 7.07
N PRO A 27 1.73 -17.35 8.12
CA PRO A 27 0.64 -17.70 9.02
C PRO A 27 -0.73 -17.73 8.32
N MET A 28 -0.95 -16.88 7.31
CA MET A 28 -2.16 -16.92 6.51
C MET A 28 -2.30 -18.25 5.77
N THR A 29 -1.25 -18.70 5.08
CA THR A 29 -1.27 -19.97 4.35
C THR A 29 -1.47 -21.15 5.30
N LEU A 30 -0.80 -21.16 6.46
CA LEU A 30 -0.98 -22.20 7.47
C LEU A 30 -2.42 -22.26 8.00
N ALA A 31 -3.05 -21.10 8.22
CA ALA A 31 -4.45 -21.03 8.65
C ALA A 31 -5.40 -21.60 7.59
N VAL A 32 -5.18 -21.28 6.31
CA VAL A 32 -5.99 -21.82 5.20
C VAL A 32 -5.81 -23.33 5.06
N VAL A 33 -4.57 -23.83 5.08
CA VAL A 33 -4.27 -25.27 5.01
C VAL A 33 -4.91 -26.02 6.17
N TYR A 34 -4.82 -25.47 7.38
CA TYR A 34 -5.47 -26.03 8.56
C TYR A 34 -6.99 -26.11 8.40
N GLU A 35 -7.63 -25.00 7.95
CA GLU A 35 -9.08 -24.97 7.75
C GLU A 35 -9.53 -25.98 6.69
N VAL A 36 -8.79 -26.10 5.59
CA VAL A 36 -9.09 -27.08 4.55
C VAL A 36 -9.00 -28.52 5.09
N ALA A 37 -7.94 -28.84 5.82
CA ALA A 37 -7.78 -30.14 6.45
C ALA A 37 -8.89 -30.42 7.50
N ALA A 38 -9.17 -29.46 8.38
CA ALA A 38 -10.21 -29.57 9.40
C ALA A 38 -11.59 -29.81 8.77
N ARG A 39 -11.90 -29.09 7.71
CA ARG A 39 -13.19 -29.16 7.02
C ARG A 39 -13.38 -30.44 6.24
N TYR A 40 -12.39 -30.87 5.45
CA TYR A 40 -12.55 -31.98 4.50
C TYR A 40 -12.11 -33.34 5.06
N VAL A 41 -11.12 -33.36 5.95
CA VAL A 41 -10.64 -34.61 6.54
C VAL A 41 -11.38 -34.94 7.84
N PHE A 42 -11.56 -33.94 8.71
CA PHE A 42 -12.16 -34.12 10.03
C PHE A 42 -13.63 -33.72 10.12
N ASN A 43 -14.20 -33.16 9.03
CA ASN A 43 -15.58 -32.64 8.97
C ASN A 43 -15.91 -31.67 10.13
N ALA A 44 -14.91 -30.90 10.58
CA ALA A 44 -14.94 -29.98 11.69
C ALA A 44 -14.52 -28.57 11.24
N PRO A 45 -15.38 -27.82 10.50
CA PRO A 45 -15.05 -26.49 10.00
C PRO A 45 -14.84 -25.50 11.14
N THR A 46 -13.84 -24.62 10.98
CA THR A 46 -13.50 -23.62 11.99
C THR A 46 -13.94 -22.21 11.56
N LYS A 47 -14.44 -21.42 12.51
CA LYS A 47 -14.82 -20.00 12.24
C LYS A 47 -13.62 -19.06 12.34
N TRP A 48 -12.65 -19.37 13.22
CA TRP A 48 -11.51 -18.51 13.50
C TRP A 48 -10.53 -18.42 12.33
N ALA A 49 -10.37 -19.50 11.55
CA ALA A 49 -9.43 -19.52 10.43
C ALA A 49 -9.87 -18.58 9.30
N TYR A 50 -11.18 -18.45 9.07
CA TYR A 50 -11.73 -17.48 8.13
C TYR A 50 -11.42 -16.05 8.56
N ASP A 51 -11.73 -15.70 9.81
CA ASP A 51 -11.49 -14.37 10.35
C ASP A 51 -9.99 -14.00 10.29
N LEU A 52 -9.12 -14.94 10.69
CA LEU A 52 -7.67 -14.76 10.66
C LEU A 52 -7.14 -14.52 9.24
N THR A 53 -7.61 -15.32 8.28
CA THR A 53 -7.23 -15.19 6.87
C THR A 53 -7.67 -13.84 6.32
N TYR A 54 -8.89 -13.41 6.60
CA TYR A 54 -9.42 -12.12 6.17
C TYR A 54 -8.59 -10.95 6.72
N MET A 55 -8.26 -11.00 8.03
CA MET A 55 -7.47 -9.96 8.69
C MET A 55 -6.05 -9.89 8.12
N PHE A 56 -5.36 -11.03 7.96
CA PHE A 56 -4.00 -11.07 7.43
C PHE A 56 -3.93 -10.70 5.96
N TYR A 57 -4.89 -11.16 5.14
CA TYR A 57 -4.97 -10.79 3.74
C TYR A 57 -5.12 -9.27 3.57
N GLY A 58 -6.06 -8.66 4.30
CA GLY A 58 -6.26 -7.22 4.26
C GLY A 58 -5.02 -6.43 4.71
N ALA A 59 -4.40 -6.85 5.83
CA ALA A 59 -3.19 -6.23 6.35
C ALA A 59 -2.01 -6.36 5.37
N GLN A 60 -1.78 -7.56 4.83
CA GLN A 60 -0.72 -7.84 3.86
C GLN A 60 -0.87 -6.99 2.60
N PHE A 61 -2.06 -6.98 2.00
CA PHE A 61 -2.33 -6.23 0.79
C PHE A 61 -2.11 -4.73 1.00
N MET A 62 -2.63 -4.18 2.09
CA MET A 62 -2.47 -2.77 2.42
C MET A 62 -1.00 -2.41 2.68
N LEU A 63 -0.28 -3.13 3.54
CA LEU A 63 1.10 -2.83 3.90
C LEU A 63 2.08 -3.00 2.72
N ALA A 64 1.81 -3.93 1.80
CA ALA A 64 2.63 -4.13 0.61
C ALA A 64 2.49 -2.99 -0.41
N ALA A 65 1.37 -2.25 -0.40
CA ALA A 65 1.07 -1.23 -1.42
C ALA A 65 2.14 -0.13 -1.49
N ALA A 66 2.64 0.36 -0.35
CA ALA A 66 3.70 1.38 -0.31
C ALA A 66 5.04 0.86 -0.88
N TYR A 67 5.37 -0.40 -0.62
CA TYR A 67 6.55 -1.06 -1.19
C TYR A 67 6.40 -1.27 -2.70
N THR A 68 5.22 -1.67 -3.14
CA THR A 68 4.90 -1.83 -4.57
C THR A 68 5.06 -0.50 -5.31
N LEU A 69 4.61 0.61 -4.72
CA LEU A 69 4.81 1.94 -5.28
C LEU A 69 6.30 2.31 -5.36
N LEU A 70 7.07 2.04 -4.30
CA LEU A 70 8.53 2.28 -4.27
C LEU A 70 9.28 1.52 -5.38
N LYS A 71 8.84 0.30 -5.70
CA LYS A 71 9.44 -0.55 -6.75
C LYS A 71 8.93 -0.23 -8.15
N GLY A 72 8.03 0.74 -8.31
CA GLY A 72 7.40 1.06 -9.59
C GLY A 72 6.47 -0.05 -10.10
N GLY A 73 6.04 -0.97 -9.21
CA GLY A 73 5.20 -2.11 -9.54
C GLY A 73 3.72 -1.77 -9.73
N HIS A 74 3.33 -0.50 -9.64
CA HIS A 74 1.98 -0.10 -10.07
C HIS A 74 1.88 -0.19 -11.59
N ILE A 75 0.80 -0.83 -12.04
CA ILE A 75 0.53 -1.03 -13.46
C ILE A 75 0.52 0.34 -14.15
N ARG A 76 1.53 0.58 -14.98
CA ARG A 76 1.53 1.68 -15.93
C ARG A 76 1.01 1.10 -17.24
N THR A 77 0.16 1.84 -17.93
CA THR A 77 -0.30 1.46 -19.27
C THR A 77 0.83 1.70 -20.28
N ASP A 78 1.90 0.90 -20.18
CA ASP A 78 3.16 1.07 -20.94
C ASP A 78 2.93 1.12 -22.45
N VAL A 79 1.88 0.41 -22.94
CA VAL A 79 1.52 0.39 -24.37
C VAL A 79 1.28 1.78 -24.95
N PHE A 80 0.66 2.69 -24.20
CA PHE A 80 0.45 4.08 -24.63
C PHE A 80 1.61 4.99 -24.24
N TYR A 81 2.30 4.65 -23.15
CA TYR A 81 3.37 5.43 -22.57
C TYR A 81 4.59 5.52 -23.48
N GLU A 82 4.94 4.44 -24.19
CA GLU A 82 6.08 4.39 -25.10
C GLU A 82 5.96 5.34 -26.30
N ARG A 83 4.72 5.69 -26.70
CA ARG A 83 4.45 6.56 -27.83
C ARG A 83 4.53 8.05 -27.50
N TRP A 84 4.60 8.43 -26.24
CA TRP A 84 4.56 9.82 -25.81
C TRP A 84 5.95 10.40 -25.52
N SER A 85 6.10 11.71 -25.76
CA SER A 85 7.34 12.43 -25.43
C SER A 85 7.58 12.41 -23.90
N ALA A 86 8.84 12.50 -23.48
CA ALA A 86 9.21 12.52 -22.05
C ALA A 86 8.48 13.63 -21.27
N LYS A 87 8.27 14.81 -21.89
CA LYS A 87 7.51 15.91 -21.28
C LYS A 87 6.03 15.55 -21.08
N THR A 88 5.41 14.94 -22.09
CA THR A 88 3.99 14.54 -22.02
C THR A 88 3.77 13.50 -20.93
N ARG A 89 4.67 12.52 -20.82
CA ARG A 89 4.65 11.49 -19.76
C ARG A 89 4.70 12.14 -18.38
N ALA A 90 5.69 13.00 -18.14
CA ALA A 90 5.85 13.66 -16.85
C ALA A 90 4.66 14.55 -16.47
N THR A 91 4.05 15.23 -17.45
CA THR A 91 2.87 16.06 -17.22
C THR A 91 1.65 15.20 -16.87
N ILE A 92 1.41 14.11 -17.59
CA ILE A 92 0.30 13.20 -17.33
C ILE A 92 0.47 12.54 -15.95
N ASP A 93 1.68 12.09 -15.62
CA ASP A 93 1.97 11.53 -14.30
C ASP A 93 1.70 12.55 -13.19
N ALA A 94 2.23 13.77 -13.32
CA ALA A 94 2.03 14.80 -12.31
C ALA A 94 0.55 15.16 -12.13
N VAL A 95 -0.21 15.28 -13.22
CA VAL A 95 -1.66 15.56 -13.18
C VAL A 95 -2.42 14.40 -12.55
N SER A 96 -2.11 13.15 -12.92
CA SER A 96 -2.75 11.96 -12.38
C SER A 96 -2.48 11.81 -10.89
N TYR A 97 -1.25 12.05 -10.45
CA TYR A 97 -0.91 12.03 -9.02
C TYR A 97 -1.67 13.11 -8.26
N LEU A 98 -1.72 14.35 -8.80
CA LEU A 98 -2.34 15.48 -8.10
C LEU A 98 -3.86 15.38 -8.06
N LEU A 99 -4.49 14.94 -9.16
CA LEU A 99 -5.95 15.00 -9.33
C LEU A 99 -6.67 13.73 -8.82
N PHE A 100 -6.03 12.56 -8.96
CA PHE A 100 -6.65 11.28 -8.62
C PHE A 100 -5.97 10.61 -7.42
N PHE A 101 -4.65 10.51 -7.44
CA PHE A 101 -3.93 9.75 -6.41
C PHE A 101 -4.01 10.40 -5.03
N PHE A 102 -3.66 11.69 -4.91
CA PHE A 102 -3.68 12.37 -3.61
C PHE A 102 -5.09 12.54 -3.05
N PRO A 103 -6.10 13.03 -3.80
CA PRO A 103 -7.45 13.15 -3.26
C PRO A 103 -8.05 11.80 -2.90
N GLY A 104 -7.83 10.76 -3.74
CA GLY A 104 -8.30 9.41 -3.47
C GLY A 104 -7.71 8.82 -2.20
N LEU A 105 -6.39 8.96 -1.99
CA LEU A 105 -5.74 8.48 -0.77
C LEU A 105 -6.12 9.28 0.48
N LEU A 106 -6.33 10.59 0.37
CA LEU A 106 -6.83 11.41 1.48
C LEU A 106 -8.24 10.96 1.89
N PHE A 107 -9.09 10.66 0.91
CA PHE A 107 -10.42 10.11 1.18
C PHE A 107 -10.34 8.74 1.86
N VAL A 108 -9.50 7.83 1.36
CA VAL A 108 -9.29 6.50 1.97
C VAL A 108 -8.71 6.62 3.39
N MET A 109 -7.78 7.55 3.60
CA MET A 109 -7.21 7.81 4.92
C MET A 109 -8.29 8.31 5.90
N TYR A 110 -9.12 9.26 5.47
CA TYR A 110 -10.21 9.79 6.29
C TYR A 110 -11.25 8.72 6.61
N ALA A 111 -11.77 8.01 5.59
CA ALA A 111 -12.75 6.96 5.75
C ALA A 111 -12.23 5.82 6.64
N GLY A 112 -10.97 5.38 6.41
CA GLY A 112 -10.33 4.36 7.23
C GLY A 112 -10.13 4.78 8.69
N ALA A 113 -9.82 6.06 8.94
CA ALA A 113 -9.71 6.58 10.31
C ALA A 113 -11.07 6.60 11.02
N VAL A 114 -12.14 7.00 10.33
CA VAL A 114 -13.51 6.96 10.85
C VAL A 114 -13.92 5.53 11.19
N GLU A 115 -13.72 4.59 10.28
CA GLU A 115 -14.03 3.17 10.47
C GLU A 115 -13.25 2.55 11.64
N ALA A 116 -11.94 2.82 11.74
CA ALA A 116 -11.13 2.35 12.87
C ALA A 116 -11.61 2.94 14.20
N GLY A 117 -11.98 4.23 14.21
CA GLY A 117 -12.52 4.91 15.38
C GLY A 117 -13.88 4.36 15.82
N GLN A 118 -14.75 4.02 14.88
CA GLN A 118 -16.03 3.38 15.17
C GLN A 118 -15.82 1.98 15.73
N ALA A 119 -14.96 1.15 15.10
CA ALA A 119 -14.64 -0.18 15.58
C ALA A 119 -14.09 -0.17 17.03
N TRP A 120 -13.31 0.86 17.37
CA TRP A 120 -12.85 1.07 18.75
C TRP A 120 -14.00 1.39 19.70
N ARG A 121 -14.87 2.32 19.33
CA ARG A 121 -16.00 2.79 20.19
C ARG A 121 -17.00 1.70 20.48
N ILE A 122 -17.36 0.89 19.48
CA ILE A 122 -18.33 -0.21 19.63
C ILE A 122 -17.69 -1.48 20.18
N GLY A 123 -16.36 -1.52 20.33
CA GLY A 123 -15.64 -2.71 20.78
C GLY A 123 -15.77 -3.88 19.80
N GLU A 124 -15.75 -3.61 18.49
CA GLU A 124 -15.94 -4.62 17.44
C GLU A 124 -14.90 -5.74 17.57
N ARG A 125 -15.40 -6.98 17.65
CA ARG A 125 -14.57 -8.17 17.82
C ARG A 125 -14.97 -9.27 16.84
N THR A 126 -13.97 -10.04 16.42
CA THR A 126 -14.13 -11.32 15.74
C THR A 126 -13.85 -12.46 16.70
N VAL A 127 -13.95 -13.69 16.22
CA VAL A 127 -13.59 -14.90 17.03
C VAL A 127 -12.10 -14.86 17.43
N VAL A 128 -11.24 -14.25 16.60
CA VAL A 128 -9.78 -14.17 16.82
C VAL A 128 -9.42 -13.05 17.79
N GLY A 129 -10.19 -11.94 17.80
CA GLY A 129 -9.86 -10.79 18.65
C GLY A 129 -10.48 -9.46 18.21
N PRO A 130 -9.96 -8.35 18.73
CA PRO A 130 -10.47 -7.03 18.39
C PRO A 130 -10.16 -6.67 16.92
N MET A 131 -11.16 -6.08 16.23
CA MET A 131 -11.05 -5.74 14.82
C MET A 131 -10.35 -4.39 14.57
N TYR A 132 -10.38 -3.48 15.54
CA TYR A 132 -9.88 -2.11 15.38
C TYR A 132 -8.41 -1.98 14.96
N PRO A 133 -7.44 -2.82 15.42
CA PRO A 133 -6.04 -2.65 15.01
C PRO A 133 -5.85 -2.95 13.51
N PHE A 134 -6.62 -3.89 12.97
CA PHE A 134 -6.59 -4.21 11.54
C PHE A 134 -7.23 -3.12 10.68
N LYS A 135 -8.33 -2.52 11.14
CA LYS A 135 -8.93 -1.35 10.48
C LYS A 135 -8.00 -0.13 10.55
N ALA A 136 -7.21 0.04 11.61
CA ALA A 136 -6.23 1.11 11.74
C ALA A 136 -5.05 1.00 10.75
N ILE A 137 -4.80 -0.18 10.18
CA ILE A 137 -3.81 -0.37 9.11
C ILE A 137 -4.20 0.44 7.86
N ILE A 138 -5.49 0.61 7.57
CA ILE A 138 -5.98 1.34 6.39
C ILE A 138 -5.48 2.79 6.37
N PRO A 139 -5.78 3.64 7.37
CA PRO A 139 -5.29 5.02 7.37
C PRO A 139 -3.76 5.10 7.50
N LEU A 140 -3.13 4.18 8.23
CA LEU A 140 -1.67 4.11 8.33
C LEU A 140 -1.03 3.88 6.96
N THR A 141 -1.54 2.92 6.21
CA THR A 141 -1.02 2.61 4.87
C THR A 141 -1.31 3.72 3.87
N ALA A 142 -2.48 4.34 3.94
CA ALA A 142 -2.79 5.51 3.11
C ALA A 142 -1.80 6.65 3.37
N ALA A 143 -1.43 6.90 4.63
CA ALA A 143 -0.40 7.88 4.99
C ALA A 143 0.98 7.51 4.41
N LEU A 144 1.39 6.24 4.50
CA LEU A 144 2.64 5.75 3.90
C LEU A 144 2.64 5.89 2.38
N LEU A 145 1.52 5.59 1.72
CA LEU A 145 1.36 5.77 0.27
C LEU A 145 1.43 7.24 -0.13
N LEU A 146 0.84 8.15 0.64
CA LEU A 146 0.94 9.59 0.41
C LEU A 146 2.40 10.06 0.49
N LEU A 147 3.13 9.63 1.52
CA LEU A 147 4.56 9.95 1.67
C LEU A 147 5.40 9.39 0.52
N GLN A 148 5.15 8.14 0.11
CA GLN A 148 5.85 7.51 -1.00
C GLN A 148 5.50 8.18 -2.33
N GLY A 149 4.22 8.50 -2.58
CA GLY A 149 3.78 9.22 -3.78
C GLY A 149 4.41 10.61 -3.89
N LEU A 150 4.52 11.34 -2.77
CA LEU A 150 5.24 12.62 -2.72
C LEU A 150 6.73 12.44 -3.04
N SER A 151 7.34 11.37 -2.51
CA SER A 151 8.74 11.02 -2.81
C SER A 151 8.96 10.79 -4.32
N GLU A 152 8.05 10.06 -4.98
CA GLU A 152 8.14 9.79 -6.42
C GLU A 152 7.93 11.07 -7.25
N LEU A 153 6.98 11.94 -6.90
CA LEU A 153 6.81 13.24 -7.56
C LEU A 153 8.07 14.11 -7.50
N ILE A 154 8.74 14.16 -6.34
CA ILE A 154 9.97 14.93 -6.17
C ILE A 154 11.10 14.36 -7.06
N LYS A 155 11.19 13.03 -7.17
CA LYS A 155 12.17 12.37 -8.05
C LYS A 155 11.91 12.68 -9.52
N CYS A 156 10.67 12.48 -10.00
CA CYS A 156 10.27 12.77 -11.38
C CYS A 156 10.64 14.21 -11.78
N ARG A 157 10.31 15.19 -10.91
CA ARG A 157 10.66 16.59 -11.17
C ARG A 157 12.15 16.88 -11.17
N SER A 158 12.95 16.11 -10.41
CA SER A 158 14.41 16.26 -10.41
C SER A 158 15.06 15.66 -11.65
N GLU A 159 14.51 14.59 -12.21
CA GLU A 159 14.96 13.95 -13.45
C GLU A 159 14.64 14.82 -14.67
N GLU A 160 13.44 15.43 -14.73
CA GLU A 160 13.10 16.41 -15.78
C GLU A 160 14.13 17.55 -15.85
N ARG A 161 14.58 18.05 -14.70
CA ARG A 161 15.61 19.09 -14.64
C ARG A 161 16.99 18.62 -15.13
N ARG A 162 17.32 17.35 -15.00
CA ARG A 162 18.57 16.76 -15.52
C ARG A 162 18.50 16.59 -17.03
N VAL A 163 17.47 15.94 -17.53
CA VAL A 163 17.26 15.73 -18.97
C VAL A 163 17.17 17.06 -19.72
N GLY A 164 16.48 18.07 -19.18
CA GLY A 164 16.40 19.40 -19.78
C GLY A 164 17.73 20.18 -19.80
N LYS A 165 18.73 19.80 -19.00
CA LYS A 165 20.10 20.37 -19.04
C LYS A 165 20.99 19.65 -20.06
N GLU A 166 20.83 18.35 -20.23
CA GLU A 166 21.61 17.57 -21.21
C GLU A 166 21.19 17.84 -22.66
N CYS A 167 19.93 18.24 -22.90
CA CYS A 167 19.46 18.68 -24.23
C CYS A 167 19.86 20.13 -24.62
N ARG A 168 20.62 20.85 -23.76
CA ARG A 168 21.09 22.22 -24.04
C ARG A 168 22.60 22.29 -24.33
N LEU A 169 23.28 21.19 -24.41
CA LEU A 169 24.66 21.07 -24.87
C LEU A 169 24.71 20.39 -26.25
#